data_b4651ee0d8874152fffbd90d194253f6
#
_entry.id   b4651ee0d8874152fffbd90d194253f6
#
_cell.length_a   1.000
_cell.length_b   1.000
_cell.length_c   1.000
_cell.angle_alpha   90.00
_cell.angle_beta   90.00
_cell.angle_gamma   90.00
#
_symmetry.space_group_name_H-M   'P 1'
#
loop_
_entity.id
_entity.type
_entity.pdbx_description
1 polymer ?
#
loop_
_entity_poly.entity_id
_entity_poly.type
_entity_poly.pdbx_seq_one_letter_code
_entity_poly.pdbx_strand_id
1 'polypeptide(L)'
;VYVNSKGEMLFLYGRDIFAGSVVKVTEDVRENDIVMVCNTKGDILGIGKSRFDADRMRSVEEDRVVVENLVDRGEYLRKEKLYNSY
;
A
#
# COMPACT_ATOMS: atom_id res chain seq x y z
N VAL A 1 3.06 -2.71 6.33
CA VAL A 1 2.80 -3.62 5.21
C VAL A 1 3.84 -3.41 4.13
N TYR A 2 4.48 -4.48 3.71
CA TYR A 2 5.54 -4.45 2.69
C TYR A 2 5.01 -5.08 1.41
N VAL A 3 5.23 -4.41 0.28
CA VAL A 3 4.71 -4.85 -1.01
C VAL A 3 5.83 -5.08 -2.02
N ASN A 4 5.56 -5.92 -3.02
CA ASN A 4 6.48 -6.17 -4.12
C ASN A 4 6.46 -5.02 -5.14
N SER A 5 7.28 -5.13 -6.19
CA SER A 5 7.41 -4.07 -7.22
C SER A 5 6.07 -3.72 -7.88
N LYS A 6 5.23 -4.71 -8.14
CA LYS A 6 3.93 -4.47 -8.76
C LYS A 6 3.01 -3.70 -7.82
N GLY A 7 2.99 -4.11 -6.53
CA GLY A 7 2.22 -3.40 -5.50
C GLY A 7 2.69 -1.97 -5.32
N GLU A 8 4.01 -1.77 -5.31
CA GLU A 8 4.60 -0.43 -5.24
C GLU A 8 4.12 0.45 -6.39
N MET A 9 4.23 -0.05 -7.62
CA MET A 9 3.84 0.70 -8.81
C MET A 9 2.36 1.10 -8.75
N LEU A 10 1.48 0.14 -8.45
CA LEU A 10 0.04 0.40 -8.39
C LEU A 10 -0.31 1.38 -7.28
N PHE A 11 0.32 1.21 -6.10
CA PHE A 11 0.06 2.10 -4.97
C PHE A 11 0.47 3.54 -5.27
N LEU A 12 1.61 3.74 -5.92
CA LEU A 12 2.09 5.07 -6.30
C LEU A 12 1.25 5.71 -7.40
N TYR A 13 0.41 4.94 -8.09
CA TYR A 13 -0.58 5.46 -9.02
C TYR A 13 -1.95 5.68 -8.35
N GLY A 14 -2.00 5.61 -7.03
CA GLY A 14 -3.23 5.87 -6.27
C GLY A 14 -4.14 4.66 -6.12
N ARG A 15 -3.64 3.47 -6.46
CA ARG A 15 -4.41 2.23 -6.37
C ARG A 15 -4.26 1.56 -5.01
N ASP A 16 -5.20 0.69 -4.69
CA ASP A 16 -5.20 -0.09 -3.46
C ASP A 16 -4.23 -1.27 -3.59
N ILE A 17 -3.93 -1.91 -2.45
CA ILE A 17 -3.04 -3.07 -2.40
C ILE A 17 -3.87 -4.36 -2.40
N PHE A 18 -3.54 -5.26 -3.33
CA PHE A 18 -4.09 -6.61 -3.39
C PHE A 18 -3.25 -7.57 -2.53
N ALA A 19 -3.89 -8.60 -2.01
CA ALA A 19 -3.21 -9.60 -1.17
C ALA A 19 -1.98 -10.19 -1.86
N GLY A 20 -2.08 -10.46 -3.16
CA GLY A 20 -0.98 -11.05 -3.94
C GLY A 20 0.25 -10.17 -4.04
N SER A 21 0.14 -8.87 -3.72
CA SER A 21 1.27 -7.93 -3.73
C SER A 21 1.94 -7.78 -2.37
N VAL A 22 1.35 -8.34 -1.31
CA VAL A 22 1.89 -8.22 0.04
C VAL A 22 3.00 -9.27 0.24
N VAL A 23 4.20 -8.79 0.53
CA VAL A 23 5.35 -9.66 0.83
C VAL A 23 5.41 -9.96 2.31
N LYS A 24 5.08 -8.97 3.15
CA LYS A 24 5.15 -9.10 4.59
C LYS A 24 4.16 -8.14 5.24
N VAL A 25 3.50 -8.61 6.28
CA VAL A 25 2.67 -7.79 7.15
C VAL A 25 3.08 -8.07 8.60
N THR A 26 3.25 -7.02 9.40
CA THR A 26 3.63 -7.18 10.80
C THR A 26 2.45 -7.74 11.60
N GLU A 27 2.76 -8.53 12.62
CA GLU A 27 1.76 -9.30 13.40
C GLU A 27 0.75 -8.42 14.13
N ASP A 28 1.11 -7.17 14.42
CA ASP A 28 0.26 -6.25 15.18
C ASP A 28 -0.82 -5.55 14.36
N VAL A 29 -0.83 -5.74 13.04
CA VAL A 29 -1.83 -5.11 12.18
C VAL A 29 -3.21 -5.71 12.43
N ARG A 30 -4.18 -4.84 12.66
CA ARG A 30 -5.58 -5.21 12.88
C ARG A 30 -6.48 -4.60 11.81
N GLU A 31 -7.67 -5.16 11.67
CA GLU A 31 -8.67 -4.63 10.76
C GLU A 31 -8.94 -3.16 11.08
N ASN A 32 -8.98 -2.34 10.04
CA ASN A 32 -9.21 -0.89 10.08
C ASN A 32 -8.03 -0.06 10.63
N ASP A 33 -6.89 -0.67 10.91
CA ASP A 33 -5.70 0.07 11.33
C ASP A 33 -5.17 0.93 10.18
N ILE A 34 -4.62 2.08 10.56
CA ILE A 34 -3.85 2.91 9.64
C ILE A 34 -2.43 2.35 9.63
N VAL A 35 -1.96 1.99 8.46
CA VAL A 35 -0.67 1.31 8.29
C VAL A 35 0.22 2.05 7.31
N MET A 36 1.54 1.96 7.53
CA MET A 36 2.51 2.41 6.54
C MET A 36 2.64 1.33 5.46
N VAL A 37 2.68 1.75 4.22
CA VAL A 37 2.93 0.87 3.08
C VAL A 37 4.35 1.13 2.60
N CYS A 38 5.16 0.06 2.55
CA CYS A 38 6.58 0.14 2.22
C CYS A 38 6.93 -0.83 1.09
N ASN A 39 8.00 -0.53 0.36
CA ASN A 39 8.56 -1.49 -0.59
C ASN A 39 9.49 -2.45 0.15
N THR A 40 10.08 -3.40 -0.58
CA THR A 40 10.96 -4.41 0.03
C THR A 40 12.29 -3.84 0.52
N LYS A 41 12.65 -2.64 0.10
CA LYS A 41 13.84 -1.93 0.57
C LYS A 41 13.59 -1.15 1.86
N GLY A 42 12.33 -1.10 2.31
CA GLY A 42 11.94 -0.35 3.50
C GLY A 42 11.59 1.10 3.25
N ASP A 43 11.54 1.54 1.99
CA ASP A 43 11.11 2.91 1.67
C ASP A 43 9.61 3.04 1.89
N ILE A 44 9.19 4.11 2.53
CA ILE A 44 7.78 4.37 2.79
C ILE A 44 7.15 4.92 1.51
N LEU A 45 6.10 4.23 1.04
CA LEU A 45 5.36 4.62 -0.16
C LEU A 45 4.17 5.50 0.17
N GLY A 46 3.63 5.36 1.37
CA GLY A 46 2.47 6.11 1.81
C GLY A 46 1.77 5.44 2.96
N ILE A 47 0.51 5.79 3.14
CA ILE A 47 -0.32 5.34 4.25
C ILE A 47 -1.58 4.72 3.69
N GLY A 48 -2.00 3.60 4.28
CA GLY A 48 -3.22 2.93 3.90
C GLY A 48 -4.04 2.53 5.11
N LYS A 49 -5.22 2.01 4.85
CA LYS A 49 -6.11 1.46 5.86
C LYS A 49 -6.23 -0.04 5.63
N SER A 50 -5.86 -0.81 6.62
CA SER A 50 -5.95 -2.28 6.54
C SER A 50 -7.40 -2.72 6.59
N ARG A 51 -7.81 -3.61 5.68
CA ARG A 51 -9.15 -4.19 5.66
C ARG A 51 -9.27 -5.43 6.52
N PHE A 52 -8.13 -6.02 6.88
CA PHE A 52 -8.08 -7.28 7.60
C PHE A 52 -6.97 -7.21 8.64
N ASP A 53 -7.04 -8.07 9.66
CA ASP A 53 -5.89 -8.27 10.53
C ASP A 53 -4.78 -9.02 9.77
N ALA A 54 -3.58 -9.10 10.37
CA ALA A 54 -2.42 -9.69 9.71
C ALA A 54 -2.67 -11.14 9.27
N ASP A 55 -3.28 -11.95 10.12
CA ASP A 55 -3.53 -13.36 9.81
C ASP A 55 -4.49 -13.52 8.63
N ARG A 56 -5.56 -12.75 8.65
CA ARG A 56 -6.57 -12.78 7.60
C ARG A 56 -6.00 -12.28 6.26
N MET A 57 -5.17 -11.24 6.32
CA MET A 57 -4.53 -10.67 5.14
C MET A 57 -3.68 -11.72 4.41
N ARG A 58 -3.05 -12.64 5.15
CA ARG A 58 -2.23 -13.70 4.57
C ARG A 58 -3.06 -14.85 3.98
N SER A 59 -4.35 -14.95 4.35
CA SER A 59 -5.18 -16.10 3.99
C SER A 59 -6.25 -15.83 2.95
N VAL A 60 -6.49 -14.57 2.58
CA VAL A 60 -7.48 -14.23 1.57
C VAL A 60 -6.91 -14.44 0.16
N GLU A 61 -7.79 -14.45 -0.83
CA GLU A 61 -7.42 -14.64 -2.23
C GLU A 61 -6.50 -13.51 -2.71
N GLU A 62 -5.61 -13.82 -3.64
CA GLU A 62 -4.60 -12.88 -4.14
C GLU A 62 -5.20 -11.61 -4.76
N ASP A 63 -6.39 -11.69 -5.33
CA ASP A 63 -7.08 -10.57 -5.97
C ASP A 63 -7.95 -9.77 -5.00
N ARG A 64 -7.95 -10.11 -3.72
CA ARG A 64 -8.68 -9.37 -2.71
C ARG A 64 -7.92 -8.10 -2.31
N VAL A 65 -8.60 -6.96 -2.29
CA VAL A 65 -8.01 -5.72 -1.76
C VAL A 65 -7.87 -5.87 -0.24
N VAL A 66 -6.65 -5.69 0.25
CA VAL A 66 -6.34 -5.84 1.68
C VAL A 66 -5.94 -4.54 2.35
N VAL A 67 -5.46 -3.55 1.59
CA VAL A 67 -5.12 -2.22 2.11
C VAL A 67 -5.67 -1.16 1.15
N GLU A 68 -6.47 -0.24 1.69
CA GLU A 68 -6.97 0.89 0.94
C GLU A 68 -5.92 2.00 0.93
N ASN A 69 -5.68 2.59 -0.25
CA ASN A 69 -4.77 3.72 -0.38
C ASN A 69 -5.42 4.97 0.21
N LEU A 70 -4.79 5.56 1.23
CA LEU A 70 -5.25 6.83 1.79
C LEU A 70 -4.42 7.98 1.27
N VAL A 71 -3.09 7.84 1.31
CA VAL A 71 -2.14 8.84 0.81
C VAL A 71 -0.94 8.10 0.26
N ASP A 72 -0.50 8.45 -0.93
CA ASP A 72 0.69 7.86 -1.54
C ASP A 72 1.66 8.95 -2.01
N ARG A 73 2.95 8.60 -2.07
CA ARG A 73 3.99 9.53 -2.52
C ARG A 73 3.85 9.89 -3.99
N GLY A 74 3.26 8.99 -4.77
CA GLY A 74 2.98 9.25 -6.17
C GLY A 74 2.01 10.40 -6.37
N GLU A 75 1.02 10.54 -5.47
CA GLU A 75 0.09 11.66 -5.51
C GLU A 75 0.82 13.00 -5.39
N TYR A 76 1.73 13.08 -4.42
CA TYR A 76 2.54 14.28 -4.22
C TYR A 76 3.38 14.58 -5.46
N LEU A 77 4.05 13.59 -6.01
CA LEU A 77 4.88 13.75 -7.20
C LEU A 77 4.06 14.18 -8.41
N ARG A 78 2.86 13.63 -8.58
CA ARG A 78 1.96 14.00 -9.68
C ARG A 78 1.53 15.46 -9.56
N LYS A 79 1.18 15.92 -8.36
CA LYS A 79 0.78 17.31 -8.11
C LYS A 79 1.94 18.26 -8.34
N GLU A 80 3.13 17.93 -7.84
CA GLU A 80 4.33 18.73 -8.03
C GLU A 80 4.67 18.88 -9.52
N LYS A 81 4.55 17.79 -10.27
CA LYS A 81 4.80 17.79 -11.70
C LYS A 81 3.84 18.71 -12.45
N LEU A 82 2.57 18.77 -12.02
CA LEU A 82 1.60 19.68 -12.61
C LEU A 82 1.97 21.14 -12.37
N TYR A 83 2.46 21.47 -11.19
CA TYR A 83 2.92 22.83 -10.89
C TYR A 83 4.18 23.22 -11.63
N ASN A 84 5.04 22.27 -11.91
CA ASN A 84 6.33 22.52 -12.57
C ASN A 84 6.25 22.49 -14.09
N SER A 85 5.08 22.29 -14.66
CA SER A 85 4.89 22.26 -16.11
C SER A 85 4.67 23.65 -16.73
N TYR A 86 4.84 24.69 -15.96
CA TYR A 86 4.77 26.07 -16.44
C TYR A 86 6.12 26.58 -16.90
#